data_a0b9fce9c96e7ec277b236eb53444f58
#
_entry.id   a0b9fce9c96e7ec277b236eb53444f58
#
_cell.length_a   1.000
_cell.length_b   1.000
_cell.length_c   1.000
_cell.angle_alpha   90.00
_cell.angle_beta   90.00
_cell.angle_gamma   90.00
#
_symmetry.space_group_name_H-M   'P 1'
#
loop_
_entity.id
_entity.type
_entity.pdbx_description
1 polymer ?
#
loop_
_entity_poly.entity_id
_entity_poly.type
_entity_poly.pdbx_seq_one_letter_code
_entity_poly.pdbx_strand_id
1 'polypeptide(L)'
;MLEFHGKMLVKNFKQAMLDTFGLRIKVHQGFSMGQTADDSATLAATRSGVADSTSATIALTQSMTVEQAEAAIRAAAGFAVQVLDASGANAPNDATLVSLGFRAPTPAAADTSSASSGSGTSVSVTGQKRLATIQSEFTERFAQLGLMFFSLEEAKKADQGIHIQPLPSDQTVASVRTKTAKGDMSIHGSTTVGSLEANFRDDYGLFVQVCYMREGKPVYTGSGLDGATLSELNRRAAEQGRGTFAYPKR
;
A
#
# COMPACT_ATOMS: atom_id res chain seq x y z
N MET A 1 1.35 7.70 10.39
CA MET A 1 2.62 6.96 10.51
C MET A 1 2.87 6.26 9.18
N LEU A 2 4.08 6.33 8.61
CA LEU A 2 4.44 5.66 7.35
C LEU A 2 5.48 4.60 7.65
N GLU A 3 5.19 3.35 7.29
CA GLU A 3 6.14 2.25 7.36
C GLU A 3 6.75 2.03 5.97
N PHE A 4 8.06 1.73 5.93
CA PHE A 4 8.79 1.47 4.69
C PHE A 4 9.93 0.48 4.94
N HIS A 5 10.44 -0.14 3.90
CA HIS A 5 11.50 -1.16 3.97
C HIS A 5 12.55 -0.98 2.87
N GLY A 6 13.73 -1.53 3.06
CA GLY A 6 14.88 -1.35 2.16
C GLY A 6 14.63 -1.74 0.70
N LYS A 7 13.76 -2.72 0.43
CA LYS A 7 13.42 -3.14 -0.94
C LYS A 7 12.45 -2.21 -1.67
N MET A 8 11.84 -1.23 -0.97
CA MET A 8 10.95 -0.25 -1.60
C MET A 8 11.74 0.61 -2.58
N LEU A 9 11.18 0.91 -3.74
CA LEU A 9 11.79 1.83 -4.71
C LEU A 9 11.65 3.28 -4.24
N VAL A 10 12.61 4.12 -4.59
CA VAL A 10 12.62 5.56 -4.28
C VAL A 10 11.33 6.24 -4.75
N LYS A 11 10.88 5.97 -5.97
CA LYS A 11 9.61 6.50 -6.50
C LYS A 11 8.41 6.12 -5.64
N ASN A 12 8.36 4.88 -5.13
CA ASN A 12 7.27 4.40 -4.31
C ASN A 12 7.29 5.06 -2.92
N PHE A 13 8.48 5.30 -2.36
CA PHE A 13 8.64 6.04 -1.12
C PHE A 13 8.20 7.50 -1.26
N LYS A 14 8.58 8.19 -2.33
CA LYS A 14 8.09 9.55 -2.63
C LYS A 14 6.57 9.59 -2.72
N GLN A 15 5.97 8.63 -3.41
CA GLN A 15 4.52 8.52 -3.53
C GLN A 15 3.85 8.24 -2.18
N ALA A 16 4.41 7.33 -1.37
CA ALA A 16 3.89 7.03 -0.04
C ALA A 16 3.96 8.24 0.90
N MET A 17 5.00 9.07 0.81
CA MET A 17 5.10 10.34 1.56
C MET A 17 4.02 11.34 1.13
N LEU A 18 3.76 11.44 -0.18
CA LEU A 18 2.69 12.28 -0.70
C LEU A 18 1.30 11.78 -0.27
N ASP A 19 1.05 10.47 -0.37
CA ASP A 19 -0.26 9.88 -0.05
C ASP A 19 -0.55 9.93 1.46
N THR A 20 0.48 9.67 2.29
CA THR A 20 0.32 9.57 3.76
C THR A 20 0.31 10.94 4.43
N PHE A 21 1.19 11.83 4.00
CA PHE A 21 1.42 13.11 4.68
C PHE A 21 1.09 14.34 3.82
N GLY A 22 0.75 14.16 2.53
CA GLY A 22 0.58 15.26 1.59
C GLY A 22 1.90 15.95 1.20
N LEU A 23 3.03 15.37 1.57
CA LEU A 23 4.35 15.97 1.39
C LEU A 23 5.05 15.45 0.13
N ARG A 24 5.48 16.37 -0.72
CA ARG A 24 6.40 16.08 -1.82
C ARG A 24 7.82 16.11 -1.28
N ILE A 25 8.62 15.10 -1.63
CA ILE A 25 10.01 15.03 -1.20
C ILE A 25 10.94 14.73 -2.37
N LYS A 26 12.17 15.21 -2.25
CA LYS A 26 13.32 14.83 -3.06
C LYS A 26 14.21 13.93 -2.21
N VAL A 27 14.58 12.77 -2.72
CA VAL A 27 15.45 11.80 -2.04
C VAL A 27 16.88 11.95 -2.58
N HIS A 28 17.86 11.97 -1.68
CA HIS A 28 19.27 12.07 -2.01
C HIS A 28 20.01 10.76 -1.77
N GLN A 29 21.11 10.57 -2.49
CA GLN A 29 21.99 9.42 -2.32
C GLN A 29 22.78 9.56 -1.01
N GLY A 30 22.55 8.66 -0.05
CA GLY A 30 23.16 8.73 1.27
C GLY A 30 22.80 10.00 2.03
N PHE A 31 23.73 10.53 2.81
CA PHE A 31 23.53 11.76 3.60
C PHE A 31 23.95 13.04 2.86
N SER A 32 24.43 12.93 1.61
CA SER A 32 24.88 14.08 0.82
C SER A 32 23.71 14.69 0.05
N MET A 33 23.54 16.01 0.14
CA MET A 33 22.55 16.76 -0.65
C MET A 33 22.97 16.97 -2.11
N GLY A 34 24.17 16.55 -2.49
CA GLY A 34 24.73 16.81 -3.83
C GLY A 34 24.16 15.95 -4.95
N GLN A 35 23.72 14.74 -4.64
CA GLN A 35 23.23 13.78 -5.63
C GLN A 35 21.84 13.30 -5.31
N THR A 36 20.92 13.44 -6.26
CA THR A 36 19.56 12.89 -6.16
C THR A 36 19.61 11.38 -6.41
N ALA A 37 18.87 10.62 -5.60
CA ALA A 37 18.70 9.19 -5.80
C ALA A 37 17.87 8.90 -7.05
N ASP A 38 18.19 7.81 -7.74
CA ASP A 38 17.44 7.34 -8.89
C ASP A 38 16.08 6.78 -8.41
N ASP A 39 15.00 7.14 -9.10
CA ASP A 39 13.64 6.72 -8.77
C ASP A 39 13.41 5.20 -8.92
N SER A 40 14.23 4.53 -9.72
CA SER A 40 14.23 3.09 -9.91
C SER A 40 15.12 2.34 -8.89
N ALA A 41 15.96 3.05 -8.12
CA ALA A 41 16.78 2.45 -7.09
C ALA A 41 15.93 2.01 -5.89
N THR A 42 16.40 0.99 -5.16
CA THR A 42 15.80 0.63 -3.87
C THR A 42 16.28 1.58 -2.77
N LEU A 43 15.49 1.72 -1.70
CA LEU A 43 15.89 2.51 -0.54
C LEU A 43 17.17 1.97 0.11
N ALA A 44 17.37 0.64 0.08
CA ALA A 44 18.60 0.02 0.55
C ALA A 44 19.82 0.48 -0.24
N ALA A 45 19.72 0.55 -1.57
CA ALA A 45 20.80 1.05 -2.42
C ALA A 45 21.06 2.55 -2.23
N THR A 46 20.10 3.30 -1.71
CA THR A 46 20.19 4.74 -1.46
C THR A 46 20.79 5.04 -0.07
N ARG A 47 20.70 4.11 0.86
CA ARG A 47 21.17 4.28 2.25
C ARG A 47 22.69 4.32 2.33
N SER A 48 23.19 5.08 3.32
CA SER A 48 24.61 5.10 3.68
C SER A 48 24.81 4.27 4.96
N GLY A 49 25.37 3.05 4.82
CA GLY A 49 25.84 2.25 5.95
C GLY A 49 24.78 1.48 6.77
N VAL A 50 23.56 1.31 6.26
CA VAL A 50 22.48 0.57 6.95
C VAL A 50 22.13 -0.72 6.20
N ALA A 51 21.94 -1.83 6.94
CA ALA A 51 21.63 -3.14 6.36
C ALA A 51 20.28 -3.18 5.62
N ASP A 52 20.20 -4.00 4.57
CA ASP A 52 19.08 -4.10 3.62
C ASP A 52 17.71 -4.49 4.21
N SER A 53 17.65 -5.01 5.43
CA SER A 53 16.49 -5.71 5.97
C SER A 53 15.65 -4.93 6.98
N THR A 54 15.99 -3.69 7.28
CA THR A 54 15.30 -2.91 8.31
C THR A 54 14.03 -2.25 7.77
N SER A 55 12.86 -2.68 8.27
CA SER A 55 11.65 -1.87 8.23
C SER A 55 11.83 -0.70 9.20
N ALA A 56 11.42 0.48 8.79
CA ALA A 56 11.45 1.67 9.61
C ALA A 56 10.13 2.42 9.48
N THR A 57 9.79 3.18 10.52
CA THR A 57 8.55 3.95 10.59
C THR A 57 8.85 5.43 10.72
N ILE A 58 8.17 6.25 9.93
CA ILE A 58 8.21 7.71 10.02
C ILE A 58 6.91 8.20 10.66
N ALA A 59 7.04 8.97 11.74
CA ALA A 59 5.95 9.68 12.37
C ALA A 59 6.21 11.18 12.25
N LEU A 60 5.36 11.90 11.52
CA LEU A 60 5.41 13.34 11.38
C LEU A 60 4.15 13.96 12.00
N THR A 61 4.28 15.17 12.54
CA THR A 61 3.17 15.97 13.09
C THR A 61 3.06 17.31 12.37
N GLN A 62 1.87 17.86 12.33
CA GLN A 62 1.59 19.13 11.64
C GLN A 62 2.38 20.33 12.18
N SER A 63 2.80 20.28 13.46
CA SER A 63 3.56 21.33 14.13
C SER A 63 5.07 21.27 13.86
N MET A 64 5.56 20.18 13.25
CA MET A 64 6.97 20.09 12.88
C MET A 64 7.32 21.10 11.80
N THR A 65 8.54 21.65 11.89
CA THR A 65 9.14 22.41 10.80
C THR A 65 9.67 21.46 9.73
N VAL A 66 9.94 21.98 8.53
CA VAL A 66 10.59 21.25 7.44
C VAL A 66 11.90 20.61 7.91
N GLU A 67 12.76 21.38 8.60
CA GLU A 67 14.02 20.89 9.15
C GLU A 67 13.82 19.70 10.10
N GLN A 68 12.85 19.79 11.00
CA GLN A 68 12.53 18.69 11.94
C GLN A 68 12.02 17.45 11.22
N ALA A 69 11.19 17.63 10.19
CA ALA A 69 10.68 16.51 9.39
C ALA A 69 11.79 15.84 8.58
N GLU A 70 12.65 16.60 7.92
CA GLU A 70 13.80 16.08 7.18
C GLU A 70 14.77 15.33 8.10
N ALA A 71 15.02 15.86 9.30
CA ALA A 71 15.84 15.19 10.32
C ALA A 71 15.21 13.87 10.78
N ALA A 72 13.89 13.84 11.03
CA ALA A 72 13.18 12.64 11.44
C ALA A 72 13.20 11.57 10.33
N ILE A 73 12.96 11.95 9.07
CA ILE A 73 13.04 11.06 7.92
C ILE A 73 14.46 10.53 7.74
N ARG A 74 15.47 11.41 7.83
CA ARG A 74 16.88 11.05 7.72
C ARG A 74 17.29 10.02 8.78
N ALA A 75 16.85 10.22 10.01
CA ALA A 75 17.15 9.30 11.12
C ALA A 75 16.51 7.92 10.89
N ALA A 76 15.28 7.87 10.38
CA ALA A 76 14.58 6.62 10.14
C ALA A 76 15.03 5.92 8.86
N ALA A 77 15.31 6.68 7.79
CA ALA A 77 15.55 6.15 6.46
C ALA A 77 17.03 5.87 6.14
N GLY A 78 17.97 6.54 6.82
CA GLY A 78 19.41 6.39 6.54
C GLY A 78 19.89 7.10 5.26
N PHE A 79 19.12 8.07 4.76
CA PHE A 79 19.46 8.95 3.64
C PHE A 79 18.87 10.34 3.83
N ALA A 80 19.42 11.34 3.11
CA ALA A 80 18.90 12.69 3.18
C ALA A 80 17.67 12.88 2.27
N VAL A 81 16.75 13.72 2.71
CA VAL A 81 15.59 14.16 1.93
C VAL A 81 15.50 15.68 1.98
N GLN A 82 14.85 16.27 0.98
CA GLN A 82 14.38 17.65 0.98
C GLN A 82 12.87 17.67 0.78
N VAL A 83 12.15 18.40 1.61
CA VAL A 83 10.72 18.64 1.44
C VAL A 83 10.54 19.72 0.39
N LEU A 84 9.61 19.50 -0.54
CA LEU A 84 9.32 20.42 -1.63
C LEU A 84 7.99 21.13 -1.38
N ASP A 85 7.91 22.39 -1.79
CA ASP A 85 6.68 23.17 -1.82
C ASP A 85 5.78 22.78 -3.01
N ALA A 86 4.66 23.48 -3.16
CA ALA A 86 3.70 23.23 -4.24
C ALA A 86 4.26 23.49 -5.65
N SER A 87 5.28 24.34 -5.76
CA SER A 87 5.97 24.65 -7.03
C SER A 87 7.04 23.61 -7.40
N GLY A 88 7.42 22.72 -6.46
CA GLY A 88 8.48 21.75 -6.60
C GLY A 88 9.87 22.31 -6.21
N ALA A 89 9.93 23.52 -5.65
CA ALA A 89 11.14 24.07 -5.06
C ALA A 89 11.35 23.57 -3.63
N ASN A 90 12.57 23.67 -3.10
CA ASN A 90 12.83 23.31 -1.70
C ASN A 90 12.05 24.21 -0.76
N ALA A 91 11.28 23.61 0.13
CA ALA A 91 10.55 24.36 1.14
C ALA A 91 11.49 25.02 2.16
N PRO A 92 11.17 26.21 2.70
CA PRO A 92 11.97 26.84 3.76
C PRO A 92 12.05 25.96 5.01
N ASN A 93 13.22 25.86 5.63
CA ASN A 93 13.46 24.99 6.78
C ASN A 93 12.60 25.32 8.01
N ASP A 94 12.25 26.59 8.18
CA ASP A 94 11.42 27.13 9.27
C ASP A 94 9.91 27.05 8.99
N ALA A 95 9.52 26.72 7.74
CA ALA A 95 8.11 26.51 7.40
C ALA A 95 7.55 25.32 8.16
N THR A 96 6.33 25.46 8.70
CA THR A 96 5.63 24.34 9.33
C THR A 96 5.05 23.41 8.27
N LEU A 97 4.97 22.12 8.55
CA LEU A 97 4.42 21.14 7.62
C LEU A 97 2.95 21.46 7.25
N VAL A 98 2.19 22.05 8.17
CA VAL A 98 0.81 22.46 7.91
C VAL A 98 0.71 23.52 6.80
N SER A 99 1.68 24.43 6.71
CA SER A 99 1.70 25.46 5.66
C SER A 99 2.01 24.90 4.27
N LEU A 100 2.56 23.69 4.19
CA LEU A 100 2.86 22.95 2.95
C LEU A 100 1.75 21.96 2.55
N GLY A 101 0.60 21.99 3.23
CA GLY A 101 -0.50 21.08 2.95
C GLY A 101 -0.38 19.71 3.63
N PHE A 102 0.42 19.62 4.71
CA PHE A 102 0.54 18.41 5.51
C PHE A 102 -0.82 17.91 5.96
N ARG A 103 -1.05 16.63 5.76
CA ARG A 103 -2.19 15.90 6.29
C ARG A 103 -1.71 15.04 7.46
N ALA A 104 -2.21 15.32 8.65
CA ALA A 104 -1.93 14.45 9.78
C ALA A 104 -2.49 13.05 9.47
N PRO A 105 -1.67 11.98 9.54
CA PRO A 105 -2.23 10.65 9.52
C PRO A 105 -3.16 10.54 10.73
N THR A 106 -4.42 10.24 10.50
CA THR A 106 -5.39 10.03 11.58
C THR A 106 -4.83 8.94 12.48
N PRO A 107 -4.64 9.18 13.80
CA PRO A 107 -4.15 8.14 14.69
C PRO A 107 -5.13 6.98 14.65
N ALA A 108 -4.62 5.78 14.37
CA ALA A 108 -5.39 4.57 14.55
C ALA A 108 -5.82 4.50 16.02
N ALA A 109 -7.10 4.75 16.26
CA ALA A 109 -7.68 4.58 17.59
C ALA A 109 -7.53 3.11 18.00
N ALA A 110 -7.02 2.92 19.21
CA ALA A 110 -7.00 1.62 19.86
C ALA A 110 -8.38 0.98 19.85
N ASP A 111 -8.39 -0.33 19.58
CA ASP A 111 -9.54 -1.20 19.49
C ASP A 111 -10.64 -0.92 20.50
N THR A 112 -11.79 -0.54 20.00
CA THR A 112 -13.09 -0.95 20.54
C THR A 112 -14.05 -1.11 19.38
N SER A 113 -14.57 -2.31 19.26
CA SER A 113 -15.58 -2.75 18.30
C SER A 113 -16.71 -1.75 18.15
N SER A 114 -16.82 -1.11 16.99
CA SER A 114 -18.09 -0.58 16.46
C SER A 114 -17.89 -0.21 14.99
N ALA A 115 -18.75 -0.75 14.15
CA ALA A 115 -18.86 -0.40 12.76
C ALA A 115 -19.06 1.11 12.57
N SER A 116 -18.11 1.80 11.94
CA SER A 116 -18.36 3.11 11.34
C SER A 116 -17.51 3.26 10.09
N SER A 117 -18.17 3.51 9.00
CA SER A 117 -17.67 3.90 7.68
C SER A 117 -16.69 5.06 7.78
N GLY A 118 -15.40 4.76 7.74
CA GLY A 118 -14.32 5.74 7.68
C GLY A 118 -13.57 5.61 6.37
N SER A 119 -13.57 6.65 5.56
CA SER A 119 -12.77 6.80 4.34
C SER A 119 -11.28 6.76 4.66
N GLY A 120 -10.74 5.58 4.99
CA GLY A 120 -9.33 5.34 5.19
C GLY A 120 -8.58 5.34 3.86
N THR A 121 -7.40 5.96 3.82
CA THR A 121 -6.56 6.02 2.60
C THR A 121 -5.92 4.69 2.22
N SER A 122 -6.04 3.64 3.04
CA SER A 122 -5.48 2.29 2.78
C SER A 122 -6.31 1.20 3.44
N VAL A 123 -6.25 -0.01 2.89
CA VAL A 123 -6.78 -1.22 3.49
C VAL A 123 -5.65 -1.93 4.21
N SER A 124 -5.75 -2.07 5.53
CA SER A 124 -4.73 -2.77 6.32
C SER A 124 -4.95 -4.28 6.29
N VAL A 125 -3.89 -5.05 6.20
CA VAL A 125 -3.90 -6.52 6.27
C VAL A 125 -3.05 -6.95 7.45
N THR A 126 -3.70 -7.41 8.51
CA THR A 126 -3.06 -7.93 9.72
C THR A 126 -3.37 -9.40 9.88
N GLY A 127 -2.53 -10.13 10.61
CA GLY A 127 -2.74 -11.57 10.83
C GLY A 127 -4.08 -11.90 11.50
N GLN A 128 -4.58 -11.05 12.39
CA GLN A 128 -5.83 -11.27 13.12
C GLN A 128 -7.09 -10.87 12.33
N LYS A 129 -6.91 -10.15 11.23
CA LYS A 129 -8.03 -9.65 10.44
C LYS A 129 -8.69 -10.78 9.66
N ARG A 130 -10.03 -10.81 9.63
CA ARG A 130 -10.78 -11.77 8.82
C ARG A 130 -10.71 -11.41 7.35
N LEU A 131 -10.72 -12.40 6.48
CA LEU A 131 -10.75 -12.20 5.03
C LEU A 131 -11.98 -11.37 4.62
N ALA A 132 -13.13 -11.61 5.22
CA ALA A 132 -14.36 -10.83 4.98
C ALA A 132 -14.17 -9.33 5.28
N THR A 133 -13.46 -8.99 6.35
CA THR A 133 -13.19 -7.59 6.72
C THR A 133 -12.28 -6.93 5.67
N ILE A 134 -11.23 -7.62 5.23
CA ILE A 134 -10.34 -7.11 4.18
C ILE A 134 -11.12 -6.93 2.87
N GLN A 135 -11.98 -7.87 2.52
CA GLN A 135 -12.83 -7.81 1.34
C GLN A 135 -13.81 -6.63 1.39
N SER A 136 -14.44 -6.39 2.53
CA SER A 136 -15.35 -5.26 2.73
C SER A 136 -14.63 -3.92 2.57
N GLU A 137 -13.53 -3.72 3.31
CA GLU A 137 -12.72 -2.51 3.24
C GLU A 137 -12.15 -2.28 1.84
N PHE A 138 -11.76 -3.35 1.15
CA PHE A 138 -11.27 -3.27 -0.23
C PHE A 138 -12.38 -2.78 -1.16
N THR A 139 -13.59 -3.33 -1.06
CA THR A 139 -14.73 -2.93 -1.91
C THR A 139 -15.27 -1.55 -1.52
N GLU A 140 -15.23 -1.16 -0.24
CA GLU A 140 -15.56 0.21 0.17
C GLU A 140 -14.63 1.23 -0.48
N ARG A 141 -13.36 0.89 -0.62
CA ARG A 141 -12.36 1.75 -1.24
C ARG A 141 -12.37 1.70 -2.77
N PHE A 142 -12.57 0.53 -3.34
CA PHE A 142 -12.55 0.25 -4.78
C PHE A 142 -13.89 -0.38 -5.18
N ALA A 143 -14.93 0.44 -5.27
CA ALA A 143 -16.32 -0.03 -5.37
C ALA A 143 -16.59 -0.97 -6.56
N GLN A 144 -15.82 -0.89 -7.64
CA GLN A 144 -15.96 -1.76 -8.82
C GLN A 144 -15.06 -2.99 -8.76
N LEU A 145 -14.19 -3.10 -7.73
CA LEU A 145 -13.24 -4.21 -7.59
C LEU A 145 -13.55 -5.07 -6.38
N GLY A 146 -13.25 -6.35 -6.50
CA GLY A 146 -13.26 -7.32 -5.41
C GLY A 146 -11.89 -7.97 -5.24
N LEU A 147 -11.67 -8.53 -4.06
CA LEU A 147 -10.46 -9.25 -3.70
C LEU A 147 -10.83 -10.69 -3.29
N MET A 148 -10.35 -11.67 -4.03
CA MET A 148 -10.62 -13.08 -3.75
C MET A 148 -9.37 -13.79 -3.26
N PHE A 149 -9.52 -14.57 -2.19
CA PHE A 149 -8.43 -15.29 -1.53
C PHE A 149 -8.50 -16.78 -1.83
N PHE A 150 -7.37 -17.38 -2.14
CA PHE A 150 -7.23 -18.80 -2.44
C PHE A 150 -5.99 -19.37 -1.74
N SER A 151 -5.95 -20.68 -1.55
CA SER A 151 -4.74 -21.36 -1.16
C SER A 151 -3.75 -21.46 -2.32
N LEU A 152 -2.47 -21.70 -2.03
CA LEU A 152 -1.47 -21.96 -3.09
C LEU A 152 -1.75 -23.24 -3.89
N GLU A 153 -2.47 -24.20 -3.31
CA GLU A 153 -2.91 -25.40 -4.02
C GLU A 153 -3.96 -25.06 -5.08
N GLU A 154 -4.88 -24.14 -4.77
CA GLU A 154 -5.85 -23.65 -5.76
C GLU A 154 -5.16 -22.86 -6.88
N ALA A 155 -4.06 -22.11 -6.59
CA ALA A 155 -3.28 -21.45 -7.62
C ALA A 155 -2.74 -22.43 -8.66
N LYS A 156 -2.20 -23.58 -8.22
CA LYS A 156 -1.70 -24.63 -9.13
C LYS A 156 -2.81 -25.20 -10.02
N LYS A 157 -4.02 -25.28 -9.52
CA LYS A 157 -5.19 -25.71 -10.32
C LYS A 157 -5.58 -24.64 -11.33
N ALA A 158 -5.52 -23.36 -10.96
CA ALA A 158 -5.80 -22.26 -11.89
C ALA A 158 -4.86 -22.28 -13.10
N ASP A 159 -3.57 -22.55 -12.89
CA ASP A 159 -2.56 -22.68 -13.95
C ASP A 159 -2.88 -23.83 -14.92
N GLN A 160 -3.63 -24.82 -14.47
CA GLN A 160 -4.10 -25.97 -15.27
C GLN A 160 -5.48 -25.74 -15.90
N GLY A 161 -6.06 -24.54 -15.73
CA GLY A 161 -7.41 -24.22 -16.20
C GLY A 161 -8.54 -24.89 -15.43
N ILE A 162 -8.25 -25.43 -14.24
CA ILE A 162 -9.24 -26.07 -13.36
C ILE A 162 -9.96 -25.00 -12.54
N HIS A 163 -11.26 -25.21 -12.31
CA HIS A 163 -12.05 -24.32 -11.47
C HIS A 163 -11.50 -24.28 -10.05
N ILE A 164 -11.25 -23.07 -9.54
CA ILE A 164 -10.69 -22.82 -8.21
C ILE A 164 -11.75 -22.37 -7.22
N GLN A 165 -11.59 -22.76 -5.95
CA GLN A 165 -12.50 -22.38 -4.87
C GLN A 165 -11.85 -21.38 -3.94
N PRO A 166 -12.52 -20.23 -3.68
CA PRO A 166 -12.00 -19.24 -2.73
C PRO A 166 -12.06 -19.78 -1.30
N LEU A 167 -11.14 -19.28 -0.47
CA LEU A 167 -11.11 -19.55 0.96
C LEU A 167 -12.38 -19.05 1.65
N PRO A 168 -12.82 -19.68 2.74
CA PRO A 168 -13.90 -19.18 3.58
C PRO A 168 -13.58 -17.78 4.12
N SER A 169 -14.50 -16.84 3.93
CA SER A 169 -14.27 -15.43 4.26
C SER A 169 -14.30 -15.11 5.75
N ASP A 170 -14.82 -16.02 6.59
CA ASP A 170 -14.85 -15.93 8.04
C ASP A 170 -13.51 -16.26 8.70
N GLN A 171 -12.58 -16.83 7.96
CA GLN A 171 -11.23 -17.15 8.45
C GLN A 171 -10.37 -15.89 8.58
N THR A 172 -9.40 -15.94 9.52
CA THR A 172 -8.39 -14.89 9.67
C THR A 172 -7.21 -15.12 8.73
N VAL A 173 -6.47 -14.07 8.40
CA VAL A 173 -5.23 -14.20 7.62
C VAL A 173 -4.26 -15.17 8.31
N ALA A 174 -4.13 -15.10 9.63
CA ALA A 174 -3.24 -15.98 10.40
C ALA A 174 -3.61 -17.46 10.30
N SER A 175 -4.91 -17.78 10.18
CA SER A 175 -5.37 -19.18 10.09
C SER A 175 -5.16 -19.80 8.71
N VAL A 176 -5.09 -18.98 7.65
CA VAL A 176 -5.00 -19.47 6.25
C VAL A 176 -3.62 -19.29 5.63
N ARG A 177 -2.78 -18.40 6.18
CA ARG A 177 -1.43 -18.18 5.65
C ARG A 177 -0.55 -19.41 5.82
N THR A 178 0.27 -19.68 4.82
CA THR A 178 1.28 -20.77 4.86
C THR A 178 2.68 -20.27 5.18
N LYS A 179 2.87 -18.94 5.21
CA LYS A 179 4.14 -18.28 5.57
C LYS A 179 3.93 -17.39 6.79
N THR A 180 4.95 -17.25 7.61
CA THR A 180 4.95 -16.25 8.67
C THR A 180 5.20 -14.88 8.03
N ALA A 181 4.19 -14.04 8.02
CA ALA A 181 4.32 -12.69 7.49
C ALA A 181 5.36 -11.89 8.29
N LYS A 182 6.17 -11.11 7.60
CA LYS A 182 7.21 -10.27 8.21
C LYS A 182 6.64 -8.99 8.87
N GLY A 183 5.35 -8.76 8.75
CA GLY A 183 4.65 -7.58 9.26
C GLY A 183 3.26 -7.45 8.67
N ASP A 184 2.59 -6.38 9.04
CA ASP A 184 1.30 -6.00 8.46
C ASP A 184 1.50 -5.34 7.10
N MET A 185 0.58 -5.54 6.18
CA MET A 185 0.59 -4.95 4.84
C MET A 185 -0.52 -3.91 4.72
N SER A 186 -0.27 -2.87 3.94
CA SER A 186 -1.29 -1.87 3.57
C SER A 186 -1.51 -1.86 2.06
N ILE A 187 -2.78 -1.88 1.64
CA ILE A 187 -3.18 -1.82 0.23
C ILE A 187 -3.60 -0.38 -0.09
N HIS A 188 -2.90 0.24 -1.02
CA HIS A 188 -3.12 1.62 -1.45
C HIS A 188 -3.69 1.67 -2.87
N GLY A 189 -4.29 2.80 -3.25
CA GLY A 189 -4.77 3.02 -4.61
C GLY A 189 -3.67 2.98 -5.67
N SER A 190 -2.45 3.35 -5.30
CA SER A 190 -1.24 3.28 -6.15
C SER A 190 -0.62 1.88 -6.24
N THR A 191 -1.07 0.91 -5.42
CA THR A 191 -0.61 -0.47 -5.53
C THR A 191 -1.06 -1.06 -6.86
N THR A 192 -0.13 -1.66 -7.62
CA THR A 192 -0.50 -2.37 -8.85
C THR A 192 -1.10 -3.74 -8.54
N VAL A 193 -1.92 -4.25 -9.44
CA VAL A 193 -2.53 -5.58 -9.31
C VAL A 193 -1.46 -6.65 -9.09
N GLY A 194 -0.46 -6.70 -9.95
CA GLY A 194 0.61 -7.69 -9.84
C GLY A 194 1.42 -7.58 -8.55
N SER A 195 1.70 -6.35 -8.07
CA SER A 195 2.39 -6.16 -6.77
C SER A 195 1.54 -6.63 -5.61
N LEU A 196 0.23 -6.39 -5.63
CA LEU A 196 -0.68 -6.87 -4.59
C LEU A 196 -0.68 -8.39 -4.51
N GLU A 197 -0.86 -9.04 -5.65
CA GLU A 197 -0.90 -10.50 -5.75
C GLU A 197 0.44 -11.15 -5.36
N ALA A 198 1.56 -10.54 -5.79
CA ALA A 198 2.89 -10.97 -5.41
C ALA A 198 3.15 -10.84 -3.90
N ASN A 199 2.78 -9.71 -3.29
CA ASN A 199 2.96 -9.50 -1.86
C ASN A 199 2.19 -10.52 -1.02
N PHE A 200 0.94 -10.85 -1.38
CA PHE A 200 0.19 -11.90 -0.69
C PHE A 200 0.85 -13.27 -0.83
N ARG A 201 1.37 -13.60 -2.00
CA ARG A 201 2.08 -14.86 -2.24
C ARG A 201 3.40 -14.94 -1.47
N ASP A 202 4.17 -13.87 -1.49
CA ASP A 202 5.53 -13.85 -0.94
C ASP A 202 5.55 -13.72 0.57
N ASP A 203 4.67 -12.87 1.13
CA ASP A 203 4.66 -12.58 2.57
C ASP A 203 3.72 -13.50 3.34
N TYR A 204 2.58 -13.87 2.78
CA TYR A 204 1.56 -14.67 3.49
C TYR A 204 1.44 -16.11 2.95
N GLY A 205 1.99 -16.40 1.77
CA GLY A 205 1.80 -17.69 1.12
C GLY A 205 0.34 -17.93 0.74
N LEU A 206 -0.34 -16.87 0.31
CA LEU A 206 -1.72 -16.88 -0.18
C LEU A 206 -1.75 -16.51 -1.66
N PHE A 207 -2.61 -17.14 -2.41
CA PHE A 207 -2.94 -16.72 -3.76
C PHE A 207 -4.13 -15.77 -3.71
N VAL A 208 -3.97 -14.60 -4.27
CA VAL A 208 -5.01 -13.55 -4.26
C VAL A 208 -5.25 -13.09 -5.69
N GLN A 209 -6.49 -12.84 -6.03
CA GLN A 209 -6.87 -12.31 -7.32
C GLN A 209 -7.78 -11.09 -7.16
N VAL A 210 -7.44 -10.02 -7.88
CA VAL A 210 -8.33 -8.89 -8.07
C VAL A 210 -9.37 -9.27 -9.12
N CYS A 211 -10.61 -8.87 -8.90
CA CYS A 211 -11.71 -9.15 -9.83
C CYS A 211 -12.67 -7.96 -9.94
N TYR A 212 -13.47 -7.96 -10.98
CA TYR A 212 -14.54 -6.99 -11.21
C TYR A 212 -15.81 -7.71 -11.69
N MET A 213 -16.96 -7.05 -11.61
CA MET A 213 -18.21 -7.63 -12.09
C MET A 213 -18.35 -7.47 -13.59
N ARG A 214 -18.72 -8.56 -14.28
CA ARG A 214 -19.14 -8.56 -15.68
C ARG A 214 -20.37 -9.43 -15.83
N GLU A 215 -21.46 -8.86 -16.33
CA GLU A 215 -22.72 -9.60 -16.53
C GLU A 215 -23.20 -10.34 -15.26
N GLY A 216 -23.03 -9.67 -14.08
CA GLY A 216 -23.42 -10.25 -12.80
C GLY A 216 -22.50 -11.34 -12.24
N LYS A 217 -21.36 -11.61 -12.88
CA LYS A 217 -20.38 -12.61 -12.45
C LYS A 217 -19.02 -11.96 -12.15
N PRO A 218 -18.27 -12.42 -11.14
CA PRO A 218 -16.89 -11.98 -10.92
C PRO A 218 -15.98 -12.50 -12.04
N VAL A 219 -15.18 -11.59 -12.60
CA VAL A 219 -14.15 -11.90 -13.61
C VAL A 219 -12.80 -11.48 -13.04
N TYR A 220 -11.85 -12.39 -13.01
CA TYR A 220 -10.52 -12.15 -12.51
C TYR A 220 -9.70 -11.30 -13.49
N THR A 221 -8.81 -10.48 -12.94
CA THR A 221 -7.84 -9.74 -13.75
C THR A 221 -6.81 -10.72 -14.32
N GLY A 222 -6.59 -10.61 -15.62
CA GLY A 222 -5.51 -11.38 -16.26
C GLY A 222 -4.18 -10.63 -16.19
N SER A 223 -3.08 -11.32 -16.53
CA SER A 223 -1.70 -10.80 -16.51
C SER A 223 -1.50 -9.50 -17.30
N GLY A 224 -2.36 -9.21 -18.28
CA GLY A 224 -2.33 -7.93 -19.00
C GLY A 224 -2.69 -6.70 -18.16
N LEU A 225 -3.22 -6.89 -16.94
CA LEU A 225 -3.59 -5.83 -16.02
C LEU A 225 -2.67 -5.72 -14.80
N ASP A 226 -1.65 -6.56 -14.68
CA ASP A 226 -0.72 -6.59 -13.53
C ASP A 226 -0.03 -5.25 -13.27
N GLY A 227 0.27 -4.49 -14.33
CA GLY A 227 0.87 -3.16 -14.24
C GLY A 227 -0.10 -2.03 -13.91
N ALA A 228 -1.41 -2.26 -13.97
CA ALA A 228 -2.40 -1.24 -13.65
C ALA A 228 -2.48 -1.03 -12.13
N THR A 229 -2.63 0.23 -11.68
CA THR A 229 -2.90 0.50 -10.27
C THR A 229 -4.36 0.20 -9.93
N LEU A 230 -4.63 -0.13 -8.65
CA LEU A 230 -5.99 -0.40 -8.19
C LEU A 230 -6.92 0.79 -8.43
N SER A 231 -6.45 2.03 -8.19
CA SER A 231 -7.25 3.24 -8.47
C SER A 231 -7.57 3.39 -9.95
N GLU A 232 -6.59 3.14 -10.83
CA GLU A 232 -6.79 3.22 -12.26
C GLU A 232 -7.76 2.14 -12.76
N LEU A 233 -7.58 0.90 -12.30
CA LEU A 233 -8.45 -0.21 -12.65
C LEU A 233 -9.88 0.03 -12.18
N ASN A 234 -10.07 0.51 -10.95
CA ASN A 234 -11.37 0.86 -10.40
C ASN A 234 -12.07 1.96 -11.22
N ARG A 235 -11.34 3.02 -11.59
CA ARG A 235 -11.84 4.08 -12.46
C ARG A 235 -12.25 3.54 -13.84
N ARG A 236 -11.38 2.75 -14.49
CA ARG A 236 -11.69 2.14 -15.80
C ARG A 236 -12.92 1.22 -15.74
N ALA A 237 -13.07 0.47 -14.65
CA ALA A 237 -14.24 -0.39 -14.45
C ALA A 237 -15.52 0.44 -14.32
N ALA A 238 -15.48 1.57 -13.60
CA ALA A 238 -16.59 2.51 -13.51
C ALA A 238 -16.95 3.14 -14.87
N GLU A 239 -15.95 3.60 -15.62
CA GLU A 239 -16.14 4.19 -16.97
C GLU A 239 -16.72 3.20 -17.98
N GLN A 240 -16.44 1.91 -17.80
CA GLN A 240 -17.02 0.82 -18.61
C GLN A 240 -18.42 0.39 -18.15
N GLY A 241 -19.02 1.14 -17.20
CA GLY A 241 -20.36 0.83 -16.68
C GLY A 241 -20.42 -0.46 -15.86
N ARG A 242 -19.30 -0.96 -15.35
CA ARG A 242 -19.29 -2.15 -14.48
C ARG A 242 -19.89 -1.76 -13.14
N GLY A 243 -20.84 -2.54 -12.67
CA GLY A 243 -21.51 -2.30 -11.38
C GLY A 243 -20.58 -2.44 -10.19
N THR A 244 -21.06 -1.96 -9.03
CA THR A 244 -20.38 -2.18 -7.74
C THR A 244 -20.14 -3.68 -7.52
N PHE A 245 -18.95 -4.01 -7.04
CA PHE A 245 -18.59 -5.40 -6.79
C PHE A 245 -19.43 -5.99 -5.64
N ALA A 246 -19.98 -7.16 -5.86
CA ALA A 246 -20.71 -7.91 -4.84
C ALA A 246 -20.11 -9.31 -4.74
N TYR A 247 -19.73 -9.70 -3.53
CA TYR A 247 -19.23 -11.06 -3.28
C TYR A 247 -20.35 -12.08 -3.44
N PRO A 248 -20.10 -13.22 -4.11
CA PRO A 248 -21.08 -14.29 -4.21
C PRO A 248 -21.56 -14.74 -2.82
N LYS A 249 -22.87 -14.81 -2.62
CA LYS A 249 -23.45 -15.40 -1.40
C LYS A 249 -23.16 -16.91 -1.44
N ARG A 250 -22.55 -17.42 -0.39
CA ARG A 250 -22.36 -18.86 -0.17
C ARG A 250 -23.60 -19.47 0.50
#